data_65f06f716946b3d9fb7a6dcf487b3d75
#
_entry.id   65f06f716946b3d9fb7a6dcf487b3d75
#
_cell.length_a   1.000
_cell.length_b   1.000
_cell.length_c   1.000
_cell.angle_alpha   90.00
_cell.angle_beta   90.00
_cell.angle_gamma   90.00
#
_symmetry.space_group_name_H-M   'P 1'
#
loop_
_entity.id
_entity.type
_entity.pdbx_description
1 polymer ?
#
loop_
_entity_poly.entity_id
_entity_poly.type
_entity_poly.pdbx_seq_one_letter_code
_entity_poly.pdbx_strand_id
1 'polypeptide(L)'
;MLTEESDDTIFLNLEGIDSISLQVFQSLFKFMRFHSQLLFKLTSEKGIYPGQAVCLWFINQNPGISQRDLAEKMHVAPPTVTLMLQKLEKAGLVIRKEDERDQRLSHTYLTNAGIDILNVLNGILSE
;
A
#
# COMPACT_ATOMS: atom_id res chain seq x y z
N MET A 1 -16.50 -14.60 -22.59
CA MET A 1 -16.74 -15.86 -21.89
C MET A 1 -15.47 -16.43 -21.29
N LEU A 2 -14.46 -16.65 -22.11
CA LEU A 2 -13.23 -17.26 -21.62
C LEU A 2 -12.47 -16.43 -20.58
N THR A 3 -12.52 -15.11 -20.67
CA THR A 3 -11.84 -14.23 -19.73
C THR A 3 -12.49 -14.23 -18.35
N GLU A 4 -13.81 -14.21 -18.28
CA GLU A 4 -14.49 -14.28 -17.00
C GLU A 4 -14.36 -15.66 -16.38
N GLU A 5 -14.47 -16.70 -17.19
CA GLU A 5 -14.29 -18.07 -16.73
C GLU A 5 -12.84 -18.32 -16.29
N SER A 6 -11.84 -17.71 -16.94
CA SER A 6 -10.46 -17.93 -16.56
C SER A 6 -10.12 -17.22 -15.26
N ASP A 7 -10.70 -16.06 -14.97
CA ASP A 7 -10.49 -15.40 -13.69
C ASP A 7 -11.13 -16.17 -12.55
N ASP A 8 -12.34 -16.66 -12.76
CA ASP A 8 -12.99 -17.52 -11.78
C ASP A 8 -12.29 -18.87 -11.66
N THR A 9 -11.75 -19.38 -12.76
CA THR A 9 -11.08 -20.67 -12.81
C THR A 9 -9.79 -20.69 -12.00
N ILE A 10 -9.06 -19.56 -11.87
CA ILE A 10 -7.87 -19.49 -11.05
C ILE A 10 -8.17 -19.88 -9.60
N PHE A 11 -9.34 -19.50 -9.09
CA PHE A 11 -9.74 -19.85 -7.73
C PHE A 11 -10.46 -21.19 -7.66
N LEU A 12 -11.20 -21.54 -8.70
CA LEU A 12 -11.99 -22.77 -8.74
C LEU A 12 -11.13 -24.02 -8.98
N ASN A 13 -9.93 -23.83 -9.52
CA ASN A 13 -9.01 -24.94 -9.79
C ASN A 13 -8.13 -25.31 -8.60
N LEU A 14 -8.42 -24.79 -7.44
CA LEU A 14 -7.76 -25.20 -6.22
C LEU A 14 -8.37 -26.54 -5.77
N GLU A 15 -7.80 -27.62 -6.28
CA GLU A 15 -8.24 -28.95 -5.93
C GLU A 15 -8.15 -29.18 -4.42
N GLY A 16 -9.17 -29.81 -3.85
CA GLY A 16 -9.21 -30.13 -2.45
C GLY A 16 -9.81 -29.07 -1.55
N ILE A 17 -10.26 -27.95 -2.12
CA ILE A 17 -10.99 -26.95 -1.34
C ILE A 17 -12.47 -27.34 -1.28
N ASP A 18 -13.02 -27.45 -0.07
CA ASP A 18 -14.43 -27.72 0.12
C ASP A 18 -15.26 -26.47 -0.20
N SER A 19 -16.58 -26.66 -0.33
CA SER A 19 -17.48 -25.58 -0.74
C SER A 19 -17.54 -24.44 0.30
N ILE A 20 -17.35 -24.74 1.58
CA ILE A 20 -17.37 -23.72 2.63
C ILE A 20 -16.13 -22.84 2.51
N SER A 21 -14.95 -23.46 2.37
CA SER A 21 -13.70 -22.73 2.19
C SER A 21 -13.75 -21.87 0.94
N LEU A 22 -14.32 -22.38 -0.15
CA LEU A 22 -14.46 -21.61 -1.38
C LEU A 22 -15.36 -20.40 -1.19
N GLN A 23 -16.48 -20.57 -0.46
CA GLN A 23 -17.39 -19.45 -0.17
C GLN A 23 -16.69 -18.38 0.68
N VAL A 24 -15.88 -18.79 1.66
CA VAL A 24 -15.10 -17.86 2.49
C VAL A 24 -14.12 -17.08 1.62
N PHE A 25 -13.41 -17.76 0.73
CA PHE A 25 -12.49 -17.09 -0.19
C PHE A 25 -13.21 -16.09 -1.09
N GLN A 26 -14.34 -16.48 -1.64
CA GLN A 26 -15.11 -15.60 -2.52
C GLN A 26 -15.60 -14.36 -1.76
N SER A 27 -16.10 -14.55 -0.55
CA SER A 27 -16.57 -13.44 0.29
C SER A 27 -15.44 -12.51 0.66
N LEU A 28 -14.28 -13.07 1.00
CA LEU A 28 -13.09 -12.28 1.33
C LEU A 28 -12.64 -11.46 0.12
N PHE A 29 -12.64 -12.06 -1.07
CA PHE A 29 -12.26 -11.36 -2.29
C PHE A 29 -13.22 -10.22 -2.62
N LYS A 30 -14.52 -10.44 -2.47
CA LYS A 30 -15.52 -9.39 -2.67
C LYS A 30 -15.31 -8.24 -1.69
N PHE A 31 -15.07 -8.57 -0.44
CA PHE A 31 -14.81 -7.57 0.60
C PHE A 31 -13.56 -6.76 0.28
N MET A 32 -12.47 -7.43 -0.06
CA MET A 32 -11.21 -6.77 -0.40
C MET A 32 -11.36 -5.88 -1.62
N ARG A 33 -12.07 -6.34 -2.64
CA ARG A 33 -12.31 -5.56 -3.86
C ARG A 33 -13.13 -4.31 -3.55
N PHE A 34 -14.21 -4.46 -2.80
CA PHE A 34 -15.06 -3.33 -2.40
C PHE A 34 -14.27 -2.33 -1.57
N HIS A 35 -13.53 -2.83 -0.59
CA HIS A 35 -12.71 -1.99 0.29
C HIS A 35 -11.63 -1.24 -0.51
N SER A 36 -10.98 -1.92 -1.44
CA SER A 36 -9.96 -1.31 -2.30
C SER A 36 -10.55 -0.23 -3.19
N GLN A 37 -11.73 -0.45 -3.75
CA GLN A 37 -12.40 0.53 -4.59
C GLN A 37 -12.79 1.76 -3.79
N LEU A 38 -13.32 1.57 -2.59
CA LEU A 38 -13.68 2.67 -1.71
C LEU A 38 -12.44 3.45 -1.30
N LEU A 39 -11.39 2.75 -0.90
CA LEU A 39 -10.13 3.38 -0.50
C LEU A 39 -9.51 4.15 -1.67
N PHE A 40 -9.52 3.56 -2.85
CA PHE A 40 -9.01 4.21 -4.07
C PHE A 40 -9.78 5.51 -4.34
N LYS A 41 -11.10 5.48 -4.26
CA LYS A 41 -11.94 6.65 -4.48
C LYS A 41 -11.59 7.75 -3.48
N LEU A 42 -11.46 7.40 -2.20
CA LEU A 42 -11.17 8.36 -1.16
C LEU A 42 -9.75 8.92 -1.29
N THR A 43 -8.77 8.05 -1.56
CA THR A 43 -7.38 8.49 -1.68
C THR A 43 -7.13 9.27 -2.96
N SER A 44 -7.84 8.96 -4.05
CA SER A 44 -7.67 9.70 -5.30
C SER A 44 -8.17 11.15 -5.17
N GLU A 45 -9.17 11.41 -4.36
CA GLU A 45 -9.63 12.76 -4.07
C GLU A 45 -8.56 13.58 -3.33
N LYS A 46 -7.70 12.91 -2.55
CA LYS A 46 -6.59 13.53 -1.84
C LYS A 46 -5.27 13.45 -2.62
N GLY A 47 -5.29 12.85 -3.82
CA GLY A 47 -4.10 12.69 -4.64
C GLY A 47 -3.18 11.56 -4.22
N ILE A 48 -3.68 10.62 -3.42
CA ILE A 48 -2.90 9.51 -2.89
C ILE A 48 -3.58 8.20 -3.20
N TYR A 49 -2.83 7.27 -3.79
CA TYR A 49 -3.31 5.92 -4.06
C TYR A 49 -3.07 5.01 -2.85
N PRO A 50 -3.85 3.90 -2.73
CA PRO A 50 -3.77 3.02 -1.57
C PRO A 50 -2.35 2.54 -1.21
N GLY A 51 -1.54 2.19 -2.22
CA GLY A 51 -0.16 1.77 -1.97
C GLY A 51 0.69 2.86 -1.34
N GLN A 52 0.46 4.10 -1.75
CA GLN A 52 1.15 5.26 -1.18
C GLN A 52 0.70 5.52 0.26
N ALA A 53 -0.59 5.33 0.54
CA ALA A 53 -1.12 5.48 1.89
C ALA A 53 -0.49 4.44 2.84
N VAL A 54 -0.33 3.22 2.39
CA VAL A 54 0.35 2.16 3.15
C VAL A 54 1.81 2.55 3.40
N CYS A 55 2.46 3.09 2.38
CA CYS A 55 3.84 3.57 2.50
C CYS A 55 3.96 4.65 3.59
N LEU A 56 3.08 5.64 3.59
CA LEU A 56 3.06 6.68 4.61
C LEU A 56 2.88 6.08 6.01
N TRP A 57 2.01 5.11 6.13
CA TRP A 57 1.78 4.44 7.42
C TRP A 57 3.05 3.80 7.95
N PHE A 58 3.75 3.04 7.11
CA PHE A 58 4.99 2.37 7.52
C PHE A 58 6.08 3.37 7.90
N ILE A 59 6.20 4.48 7.16
CA ILE A 59 7.17 5.52 7.49
C ILE A 59 6.83 6.17 8.84
N ASN A 60 5.54 6.39 9.10
CA ASN A 60 5.10 6.97 10.37
C ASN A 60 5.41 6.06 11.54
N GLN A 61 5.27 4.74 11.36
CA GLN A 61 5.62 3.76 12.39
C GLN A 61 7.12 3.64 12.61
N ASN A 62 7.91 3.97 11.61
CA ASN A 62 9.36 3.78 11.63
C ASN A 62 10.06 5.03 11.07
N PRO A 63 10.00 6.17 11.78
CA PRO A 63 10.65 7.39 11.28
C PRO A 63 12.15 7.17 11.06
N GLY A 64 12.65 7.60 9.92
CA GLY A 64 14.04 7.38 9.56
C GLY A 64 14.32 6.03 8.93
N ILE A 65 13.29 5.25 8.61
CA ILE A 65 13.46 3.93 7.98
C ILE A 65 14.21 4.08 6.66
N SER A 66 15.13 3.14 6.41
CA SER A 66 15.83 3.11 5.12
C SER A 66 14.86 2.64 4.03
N GLN A 67 15.16 3.03 2.81
CA GLN A 67 14.35 2.63 1.66
C GLN A 67 14.33 1.10 1.50
N ARG A 68 15.45 0.45 1.77
CA ARG A 68 15.56 -1.01 1.71
C ARG A 68 14.68 -1.68 2.76
N ASP A 69 14.72 -1.20 4.00
CA ASP A 69 13.93 -1.77 5.07
C ASP A 69 12.44 -1.51 4.86
N LEU A 70 12.10 -0.36 4.28
CA LEU A 70 10.72 -0.04 3.93
C LEU A 70 10.18 -1.02 2.88
N ALA A 71 10.97 -1.33 1.85
CA ALA A 71 10.59 -2.31 0.83
C ALA A 71 10.37 -3.69 1.45
N GLU A 72 11.24 -4.08 2.37
CA GLU A 72 11.14 -5.36 3.06
C GLU A 72 9.86 -5.43 3.91
N LYS A 73 9.58 -4.39 4.69
CA LYS A 73 8.38 -4.35 5.52
C LYS A 73 7.10 -4.34 4.71
N MET A 74 7.11 -3.66 3.57
CA MET A 74 5.94 -3.59 2.68
C MET A 74 5.78 -4.82 1.81
N HIS A 75 6.77 -5.71 1.78
CA HIS A 75 6.81 -6.89 0.89
C HIS A 75 6.65 -6.50 -0.58
N VAL A 76 7.33 -5.44 -0.97
CA VAL A 76 7.34 -4.98 -2.38
C VAL A 76 8.77 -4.87 -2.86
N ALA A 77 8.94 -4.92 -4.19
CA ALA A 77 10.26 -4.82 -4.79
C ALA A 77 10.86 -3.43 -4.53
N PRO A 78 12.18 -3.36 -4.28
CA PRO A 78 12.84 -2.07 -4.04
C PRO A 78 12.59 -1.01 -5.12
N PRO A 79 12.59 -1.33 -6.43
CA PRO A 79 12.26 -0.33 -7.44
C PRO A 79 10.85 0.25 -7.30
N THR A 80 9.90 -0.54 -6.83
CA THR A 80 8.53 -0.09 -6.60
C THR A 80 8.49 0.96 -5.49
N VAL A 81 9.21 0.70 -4.39
CA VAL A 81 9.32 1.65 -3.28
C VAL A 81 10.01 2.94 -3.75
N THR A 82 11.04 2.83 -4.57
CA THR A 82 11.72 4.00 -5.12
C THR A 82 10.73 4.90 -5.86
N LEU A 83 9.89 4.33 -6.72
CA LEU A 83 8.88 5.09 -7.45
C LEU A 83 7.83 5.70 -6.52
N MET A 84 7.38 4.95 -5.53
CA MET A 84 6.43 5.45 -4.53
C MET A 84 6.99 6.65 -3.78
N LEU A 85 8.22 6.53 -3.31
CA LEU A 85 8.87 7.60 -2.56
C LEU A 85 9.11 8.84 -3.42
N GLN A 86 9.48 8.66 -4.69
CA GLN A 86 9.64 9.78 -5.60
C GLN A 86 8.34 10.55 -5.75
N LYS A 87 7.23 9.85 -5.90
CA LYS A 87 5.91 10.50 -6.02
C LYS A 87 5.50 11.20 -4.73
N LEU A 88 5.71 10.56 -3.59
CA LEU A 88 5.38 11.14 -2.29
C LEU A 88 6.27 12.34 -1.98
N GLU A 89 7.54 12.27 -2.34
CA GLU A 89 8.48 13.36 -2.17
C GLU A 89 8.08 14.56 -3.03
N LYS A 90 7.72 14.29 -4.30
CA LYS A 90 7.26 15.32 -5.22
C LYS A 90 5.97 15.98 -4.75
N ALA A 91 5.10 15.22 -4.10
CA ALA A 91 3.87 15.74 -3.51
C ALA A 91 4.09 16.48 -2.19
N GLY A 92 5.33 16.48 -1.67
CA GLY A 92 5.65 17.17 -0.42
C GLY A 92 5.23 16.43 0.83
N LEU A 93 5.00 15.12 0.73
CA LEU A 93 4.50 14.30 1.84
C LEU A 93 5.60 13.56 2.60
N VAL A 94 6.73 13.33 1.95
CA VAL A 94 7.90 12.70 2.57
C VAL A 94 9.14 13.46 2.20
N ILE A 95 10.17 13.34 3.04
CA ILE A 95 11.52 13.80 2.72
C ILE A 95 12.47 12.62 2.88
N ARG A 96 13.53 12.63 2.10
CA ARG A 96 14.61 11.65 2.19
C ARG A 96 15.89 12.36 2.55
N LYS A 97 16.61 11.79 3.51
CA LYS A 97 17.91 12.32 3.92
C LYS A 97 18.95 11.23 3.72
N GLU A 98 20.09 11.59 3.16
CA GLU A 98 21.21 10.67 3.05
C GLU A 98 21.76 10.36 4.44
N ASP A 99 22.23 9.12 4.61
CA ASP A 99 22.93 8.74 5.82
C ASP A 99 24.26 9.49 5.90
N GLU A 100 24.60 10.00 7.07
CA GLU A 100 25.83 10.77 7.28
C GLU A 100 27.10 9.93 7.03
N ARG A 101 27.00 8.61 7.24
CA ARG A 101 28.13 7.69 7.12
C ARG A 101 28.19 6.95 5.82
N ASP A 102 27.02 6.72 5.18
CA ASP A 102 26.94 5.94 3.96
C ASP A 102 25.91 6.56 3.01
N GLN A 103 26.38 7.26 1.98
CA GLN A 103 25.55 7.95 1.01
C GLN A 103 24.67 7.01 0.17
N ARG A 104 24.94 5.70 0.23
CA ARG A 104 24.10 4.72 -0.46
C ARG A 104 22.81 4.44 0.30
N LEU A 105 22.74 4.84 1.56
CA LEU A 105 21.56 4.69 2.39
C LEU A 105 20.80 6.01 2.45
N SER A 106 19.49 5.95 2.37
CA SER A 106 18.64 7.11 2.58
C SER A 106 17.62 6.79 3.66
N HIS A 107 17.31 7.78 4.45
CA HIS A 107 16.32 7.70 5.53
C HIS A 107 15.09 8.50 5.16
N THR A 108 13.91 7.93 5.39
CA THR A 108 12.65 8.55 5.01
C THR A 108 11.90 9.05 6.24
N TYR A 109 11.28 10.21 6.09
CA TYR A 109 10.49 10.84 7.14
C TYR A 109 9.22 11.43 6.51
N LEU A 110 8.13 11.45 7.27
CA LEU A 110 6.95 12.20 6.84
C LEU A 110 7.18 13.69 7.07
N THR A 111 6.64 14.50 6.17
CA THR A 111 6.47 15.93 6.41
C THR A 111 5.22 16.16 7.26
N ASN A 112 5.01 17.39 7.74
CA ASN A 112 3.75 17.73 8.40
C ASN A 112 2.55 17.46 7.51
N ALA A 113 2.66 17.78 6.21
CA ALA A 113 1.61 17.47 5.23
C ALA A 113 1.35 15.97 5.13
N GLY A 114 2.40 15.15 5.16
CA GLY A 114 2.27 13.69 5.13
C GLY A 114 1.54 13.17 6.37
N ILE A 115 1.87 13.70 7.53
CA ILE A 115 1.19 13.33 8.79
C ILE A 115 -0.28 13.72 8.73
N ASP A 116 -0.60 14.91 8.23
CA ASP A 116 -1.98 15.38 8.12
C ASP A 116 -2.80 14.48 7.21
N ILE A 117 -2.25 14.10 6.06
CA ILE A 117 -2.92 13.20 5.12
C ILE A 117 -3.15 11.83 5.76
N LEU A 118 -2.15 11.30 6.45
CA LEU A 118 -2.27 10.00 7.12
C LEU A 118 -3.36 10.04 8.20
N ASN A 119 -3.45 11.12 8.96
CA ASN A 119 -4.50 11.29 9.96
C ASN A 119 -5.89 11.34 9.35
N VAL A 120 -6.04 12.01 8.21
CA VAL A 120 -7.32 12.03 7.48
C VAL A 120 -7.69 10.62 7.01
N LEU A 121 -6.74 9.89 6.45
CA LEU A 121 -6.97 8.52 5.98
C LEU A 121 -7.33 7.59 7.14
N ASN A 122 -6.66 7.71 8.26
CA ASN A 122 -6.97 6.92 9.46
C ASN A 122 -8.38 7.21 9.97
N GLY A 123 -8.80 8.46 9.93
CA GLY A 123 -10.15 8.86 10.30
C GLY A 123 -11.20 8.22 9.40
N ILE A 124 -10.93 8.18 8.10
CA ILE A 124 -11.84 7.56 7.13
C ILE A 124 -11.95 6.05 7.36
N LEU A 125 -10.83 5.39 7.61
CA LEU A 125 -10.78 3.93 7.78
C LEU A 125 -11.35 3.46 9.10
N SER A 126 -11.35 4.32 10.13
CA SER A 126 -11.88 3.94 11.45
C SER A 126 -13.38 4.15 11.58
N GLU A 127 -14.00 4.76 10.58
CA GLU A 127 -15.45 4.85 10.52
C GLU A 127 -16.02 3.54 9.94
#